data_fb1c16ef4b389da1ad11d8e2dd5b0cce
#
_entry.id   fb1c16ef4b389da1ad11d8e2dd5b0cce
#
_cell.length_a   1.000
_cell.length_b   1.000
_cell.length_c   1.000
_cell.angle_alpha   90.00
_cell.angle_beta   90.00
_cell.angle_gamma   90.00
#
_symmetry.space_group_name_H-M   'P 1'
#
loop_
_entity.id
_entity.type
_entity.pdbx_description
1 polymer ?
#
loop_
_entity_poly.entity_id
_entity_poly.type
_entity_poly.pdbx_seq_one_letter_code
_entity_poly.pdbx_strand_id
1 'polypeptide(L)'
;MSIAERITALRALMADRGYDVYMVPTDDNHQSEYVGEHFKARAFITGFTGSAGTAVITKDEAGLWTDGRYFVQAAQQLEGSGVKLFKMGEPGVPTVEEYIANVIPENGTLGFDGRVVAMGEGQALVEAVAPKHAKINYSEDLIDLIWEDRPALSEKPAFALGEEYTGESTASKLARIREAMKEHGATVHVIAALDDVCWTTNLRGDDIEYFPLLLSYAVITMDDMKLYIDERKLTD
;
A
#
# COMPACT_ATOMS: atom_id res chain seq x y z
N MET A 1 -19.84 6.52 -9.98
CA MET A 1 -19.94 7.53 -8.87
C MET A 1 -18.90 8.61 -9.07
N SER A 2 -19.23 9.88 -8.86
CA SER A 2 -18.28 11.00 -8.75
C SER A 2 -17.45 10.87 -7.46
N ILE A 3 -16.35 11.61 -7.35
CA ILE A 3 -15.51 11.61 -6.13
C ILE A 3 -16.33 12.05 -4.91
N ALA A 4 -17.16 13.08 -5.04
CA ALA A 4 -18.04 13.54 -3.96
C ALA A 4 -19.02 12.46 -3.49
N GLU A 5 -19.59 11.67 -4.41
CA GLU A 5 -20.47 10.54 -4.07
C GLU A 5 -19.71 9.42 -3.37
N ARG A 6 -18.48 9.11 -3.82
CA ARG A 6 -17.61 8.10 -3.16
C ARG A 6 -17.25 8.50 -1.73
N ILE A 7 -16.87 9.76 -1.52
CA ILE A 7 -16.59 10.29 -0.17
C ILE A 7 -17.85 10.25 0.70
N THR A 8 -19.02 10.57 0.15
CA THR A 8 -20.30 10.50 0.87
C THR A 8 -20.60 9.05 1.28
N ALA A 9 -20.43 8.09 0.37
CA ALA A 9 -20.62 6.67 0.66
C ALA A 9 -19.64 6.16 1.75
N LEU A 10 -18.36 6.54 1.65
CA LEU A 10 -17.38 6.20 2.67
C LEU A 10 -17.75 6.77 4.04
N ARG A 11 -18.17 8.03 4.11
CA ARG A 11 -18.60 8.66 5.37
C ARG A 11 -19.82 7.98 5.98
N ALA A 12 -20.74 7.50 5.15
CA ALA A 12 -21.88 6.72 5.64
C ALA A 12 -21.43 5.40 6.29
N LEU A 13 -20.48 4.68 5.67
CA LEU A 13 -19.89 3.48 6.26
C LEU A 13 -19.09 3.79 7.53
N MET A 14 -18.31 4.87 7.53
CA MET A 14 -17.58 5.31 8.72
C MET A 14 -18.52 5.54 9.88
N ALA A 15 -19.64 6.22 9.65
CA ALA A 15 -20.66 6.47 10.69
C ALA A 15 -21.31 5.17 11.20
N ASP A 16 -21.66 4.24 10.30
CA ASP A 16 -22.25 2.93 10.63
C ASP A 16 -21.30 2.06 11.46
N ARG A 17 -20.01 2.12 11.17
CA ARG A 17 -18.95 1.31 11.80
C ARG A 17 -18.26 2.00 12.98
N GLY A 18 -18.60 3.26 13.27
CA GLY A 18 -18.05 4.03 14.37
C GLY A 18 -16.61 4.52 14.14
N TYR A 19 -16.24 4.82 12.90
CA TYR A 19 -14.98 5.48 12.56
C TYR A 19 -15.13 7.00 12.51
N ASP A 20 -14.22 7.73 13.14
CA ASP A 20 -14.16 9.19 13.09
C ASP A 20 -13.22 9.69 11.99
N VAL A 21 -12.16 8.94 11.73
CA VAL A 21 -11.15 9.21 10.71
C VAL A 21 -10.86 7.92 9.94
N TYR A 22 -10.74 7.99 8.61
CA TYR A 22 -10.32 6.86 7.78
C TYR A 22 -9.17 7.28 6.87
N MET A 23 -8.06 6.53 6.92
CA MET A 23 -6.84 6.76 6.13
C MET A 23 -6.75 5.77 4.98
N VAL A 24 -6.37 6.25 3.79
CA VAL A 24 -6.18 5.44 2.58
C VAL A 24 -4.84 5.82 1.95
N PRO A 25 -3.77 5.05 2.18
CA PRO A 25 -2.46 5.29 1.58
C PRO A 25 -2.40 4.83 0.11
N THR A 26 -1.30 5.15 -0.55
CA THR A 26 -0.90 4.52 -1.82
C THR A 26 0.06 3.40 -1.51
N ASP A 27 -0.46 2.21 -1.30
CA ASP A 27 0.37 1.03 -1.02
C ASP A 27 -0.36 -0.24 -1.43
N ASP A 28 0.41 -1.31 -1.59
CA ASP A 28 -0.06 -2.68 -1.68
C ASP A 28 0.42 -3.50 -0.47
N ASN A 29 0.16 -4.79 -0.47
CA ASN A 29 0.57 -5.69 0.61
C ASN A 29 2.11 -5.85 0.72
N HIS A 30 2.87 -5.30 -0.21
CA HIS A 30 4.33 -5.40 -0.30
C HIS A 30 5.02 -4.05 -0.06
N GLN A 31 4.26 -2.98 0.16
CA GLN A 31 4.74 -1.59 0.26
C GLN A 31 5.45 -1.14 -1.02
N SER A 32 4.86 -1.49 -2.16
CA SER A 32 5.40 -1.15 -3.48
C SER A 32 5.18 0.33 -3.81
N GLU A 33 6.18 0.98 -4.45
CA GLU A 33 6.01 2.36 -4.94
C GLU A 33 4.94 2.46 -6.03
N TYR A 34 4.86 1.45 -6.89
CA TYR A 34 3.85 1.35 -7.95
C TYR A 34 2.97 0.14 -7.66
N VAL A 35 1.67 0.37 -7.66
CA VAL A 35 0.70 -0.65 -7.24
C VAL A 35 -0.16 -1.12 -8.41
N GLY A 36 -0.56 -2.39 -8.36
CA GLY A 36 -1.53 -2.95 -9.30
C GLY A 36 -2.91 -2.30 -9.16
N GLU A 37 -3.76 -2.44 -10.18
CA GLU A 37 -5.07 -1.78 -10.27
C GLU A 37 -5.97 -2.05 -9.04
N HIS A 38 -5.90 -3.25 -8.46
CA HIS A 38 -6.65 -3.61 -7.26
C HIS A 38 -6.34 -2.70 -6.07
N PHE A 39 -5.10 -2.23 -5.95
CA PHE A 39 -4.62 -1.44 -4.81
C PHE A 39 -4.75 0.07 -5.02
N LYS A 40 -5.34 0.54 -6.12
CA LYS A 40 -5.53 1.98 -6.41
C LYS A 40 -6.67 2.62 -5.59
N ALA A 41 -6.88 2.18 -4.35
CA ALA A 41 -7.92 2.65 -3.43
C ALA A 41 -7.87 4.16 -3.20
N ARG A 42 -6.66 4.72 -2.99
CA ARG A 42 -6.47 6.17 -2.83
C ARG A 42 -6.86 6.93 -4.10
N ALA A 43 -6.48 6.43 -5.27
CA ALA A 43 -6.89 7.05 -6.53
C ALA A 43 -8.41 6.96 -6.74
N PHE A 44 -9.03 5.83 -6.38
CA PHE A 44 -10.49 5.68 -6.42
C PHE A 44 -11.20 6.73 -5.56
N ILE A 45 -10.78 6.92 -4.31
CA ILE A 45 -11.50 7.81 -3.39
C ILE A 45 -11.22 9.29 -3.62
N THR A 46 -10.08 9.67 -4.21
CA THR A 46 -9.69 11.07 -4.40
C THR A 46 -9.74 11.56 -5.84
N GLY A 47 -9.61 10.66 -6.83
CA GLY A 47 -9.40 11.01 -8.23
C GLY A 47 -7.96 11.38 -8.58
N PHE A 48 -7.05 11.45 -7.62
CA PHE A 48 -5.64 11.73 -7.87
C PHE A 48 -4.91 10.46 -8.32
N THR A 49 -4.16 10.53 -9.41
CA THR A 49 -3.52 9.36 -10.05
C THR A 49 -1.99 9.30 -9.91
N GLY A 50 -1.36 10.26 -9.21
CA GLY A 50 0.09 10.20 -8.94
C GLY A 50 0.48 8.98 -8.10
N SER A 51 1.74 8.54 -8.16
CA SER A 51 2.18 7.29 -7.51
C SER A 51 2.37 7.41 -5.98
N ALA A 52 2.41 8.62 -5.43
CA ALA A 52 2.63 8.81 -3.99
C ALA A 52 1.59 9.75 -3.39
N GLY A 53 1.00 9.33 -2.28
CA GLY A 53 0.09 10.17 -1.50
C GLY A 53 -0.80 9.36 -0.58
N THR A 54 -1.31 10.02 0.46
CA THR A 54 -2.23 9.45 1.45
C THR A 54 -3.48 10.30 1.52
N ALA A 55 -4.63 9.67 1.45
CA ALA A 55 -5.90 10.33 1.69
C ALA A 55 -6.33 10.15 3.15
N VAL A 56 -6.86 11.20 3.77
CA VAL A 56 -7.50 11.14 5.08
C VAL A 56 -8.88 11.73 4.97
N ILE A 57 -9.87 10.95 5.36
CA ILE A 57 -11.27 11.32 5.32
C ILE A 57 -11.80 11.41 6.76
N THR A 58 -12.38 12.54 7.09
CA THR A 58 -13.10 12.77 8.34
C THR A 58 -14.58 12.98 8.05
N LYS A 59 -15.37 13.17 9.08
CA LYS A 59 -16.80 13.49 8.92
C LYS A 59 -17.04 14.70 8.02
N ASP A 60 -16.20 15.73 8.13
CA ASP A 60 -16.45 17.04 7.52
C ASP A 60 -15.42 17.38 6.42
N GLU A 61 -14.20 16.84 6.48
CA GLU A 61 -13.12 17.16 5.54
C GLU A 61 -12.59 15.88 4.85
N ALA A 62 -12.08 16.04 3.64
CA ALA A 62 -11.29 15.03 2.93
C ALA A 62 -10.01 15.69 2.44
N GLY A 63 -8.86 15.10 2.75
CA GLY A 63 -7.56 15.64 2.39
C GLY A 63 -6.71 14.61 1.64
N LEU A 64 -5.86 15.11 0.74
CA LEU A 64 -4.81 14.36 0.09
C LEU A 64 -3.45 14.97 0.43
N TRP A 65 -2.58 14.20 1.03
CA TRP A 65 -1.15 14.52 1.21
C TRP A 65 -0.36 13.94 0.06
N THR A 66 0.47 14.76 -0.59
CA THR A 66 1.41 14.30 -1.63
C THR A 66 2.65 15.18 -1.63
N ASP A 67 3.73 14.71 -2.25
CA ASP A 67 5.01 15.41 -2.31
C ASP A 67 5.15 16.37 -3.50
N GLY A 68 6.25 17.12 -3.55
CA GLY A 68 6.50 18.18 -4.53
C GLY A 68 6.47 17.76 -6.00
N ARG A 69 6.69 16.48 -6.30
CA ARG A 69 6.61 15.94 -7.67
C ARG A 69 5.21 16.08 -8.25
N TYR A 70 4.18 16.09 -7.37
CA TYR A 70 2.77 15.98 -7.74
C TYR A 70 1.92 17.22 -7.43
N PHE A 71 2.47 18.31 -6.88
CA PHE A 71 1.65 19.47 -6.47
C PHE A 71 0.80 20.05 -7.60
N VAL A 72 1.35 20.15 -8.81
CA VAL A 72 0.62 20.68 -9.98
C VAL A 72 -0.47 19.70 -10.44
N GLN A 73 -0.11 18.44 -10.60
CA GLN A 73 -1.05 17.40 -11.03
C GLN A 73 -2.20 17.24 -10.02
N ALA A 74 -1.87 17.17 -8.72
CA ALA A 74 -2.87 17.03 -7.67
C ALA A 74 -3.82 18.23 -7.63
N ALA A 75 -3.29 19.46 -7.74
CA ALA A 75 -4.13 20.65 -7.79
C ALA A 75 -5.15 20.62 -8.93
N GLN A 76 -4.72 20.16 -10.11
CA GLN A 76 -5.61 20.02 -11.28
C GLN A 76 -6.64 18.90 -11.11
N GLN A 77 -6.21 17.74 -10.64
CA GLN A 77 -7.08 16.55 -10.54
C GLN A 77 -8.08 16.65 -9.39
N LEU A 78 -7.74 17.39 -8.33
CA LEU A 78 -8.63 17.59 -7.18
C LEU A 78 -9.60 18.77 -7.37
N GLU A 79 -9.47 19.55 -8.43
CA GLU A 79 -10.37 20.68 -8.70
C GLU A 79 -11.83 20.23 -8.76
N GLY A 80 -12.68 20.84 -7.94
CA GLY A 80 -14.10 20.52 -7.86
C GLY A 80 -14.45 19.18 -7.18
N SER A 81 -13.47 18.40 -6.73
CA SER A 81 -13.70 17.10 -6.07
C SER A 81 -14.18 17.20 -4.61
N GLY A 82 -13.91 18.33 -3.95
CA GLY A 82 -14.11 18.50 -2.51
C GLY A 82 -12.96 17.93 -1.66
N VAL A 83 -11.91 17.41 -2.28
CA VAL A 83 -10.69 16.94 -1.59
C VAL A 83 -9.66 18.07 -1.53
N LYS A 84 -9.19 18.40 -0.34
CA LYS A 84 -8.20 19.42 -0.09
C LYS A 84 -6.78 18.89 -0.32
N LEU A 85 -5.95 19.64 -1.03
CA LEU A 85 -4.55 19.30 -1.21
C LEU A 85 -3.70 19.79 -0.03
N PHE A 86 -2.98 18.87 0.60
CA PHE A 86 -1.94 19.12 1.58
C PHE A 86 -0.58 18.87 0.94
N LYS A 87 0.19 19.96 0.74
CA LYS A 87 1.50 19.92 0.09
C LYS A 87 2.57 19.53 1.10
N MET A 88 2.94 18.25 1.14
CA MET A 88 3.93 17.72 2.11
C MET A 88 5.23 18.48 2.05
N GLY A 89 5.76 18.87 3.23
CA GLY A 89 7.03 19.59 3.36
C GLY A 89 6.91 21.10 3.23
N GLU A 90 5.77 21.65 2.83
CA GLU A 90 5.57 23.09 2.80
C GLU A 90 5.33 23.66 4.22
N PRO A 91 5.81 24.88 4.51
CA PRO A 91 5.62 25.50 5.83
C PRO A 91 4.16 25.59 6.24
N GLY A 92 3.85 25.10 7.45
CA GLY A 92 2.50 25.15 8.02
C GLY A 92 1.56 24.02 7.54
N VAL A 93 2.05 23.11 6.73
CA VAL A 93 1.31 21.90 6.35
C VAL A 93 1.64 20.78 7.34
N PRO A 94 0.66 20.25 8.10
CA PRO A 94 0.90 19.15 9.03
C PRO A 94 1.23 17.85 8.28
N THR A 95 1.96 16.95 8.92
CA THR A 95 2.05 15.56 8.45
C THR A 95 0.69 14.87 8.55
N VAL A 96 0.57 13.67 7.97
CA VAL A 96 -0.66 12.87 8.07
C VAL A 96 -0.98 12.54 9.53
N GLU A 97 0.04 12.13 10.29
CA GLU A 97 -0.08 11.76 11.71
C GLU A 97 -0.47 12.97 12.56
N GLU A 98 0.19 14.11 12.35
CA GLU A 98 -0.13 15.37 13.05
C GLU A 98 -1.57 15.83 12.75
N TYR A 99 -1.99 15.73 11.50
CA TYR A 99 -3.37 16.07 11.13
C TYR A 99 -4.37 15.13 11.82
N ILE A 100 -4.17 13.82 11.72
CA ILE A 100 -5.03 12.82 12.36
C ILE A 100 -5.10 13.06 13.87
N ALA A 101 -3.97 13.25 14.54
CA ALA A 101 -3.93 13.54 15.98
C ALA A 101 -4.72 14.81 16.37
N ASN A 102 -4.71 15.82 15.49
CA ASN A 102 -5.43 17.07 15.73
C ASN A 102 -6.96 16.92 15.56
N VAL A 103 -7.40 16.18 14.52
CA VAL A 103 -8.84 16.12 14.14
C VAL A 103 -9.59 15.00 14.82
N ILE A 104 -8.92 13.91 15.25
CA ILE A 104 -9.59 12.80 15.91
C ILE A 104 -10.18 13.25 17.26
N PRO A 105 -11.45 12.94 17.55
CA PRO A 105 -12.04 13.30 18.84
C PRO A 105 -11.47 12.45 19.99
N GLU A 106 -11.71 12.90 21.20
CA GLU A 106 -11.42 12.13 22.42
C GLU A 106 -12.15 10.78 22.37
N ASN A 107 -11.44 9.68 22.63
CA ASN A 107 -11.92 8.29 22.50
C ASN A 107 -12.41 7.91 21.10
N GLY A 108 -12.02 8.67 20.07
CA GLY A 108 -12.39 8.41 18.67
C GLY A 108 -11.75 7.16 18.10
N THR A 109 -12.10 6.83 16.86
CA THR A 109 -11.57 5.66 16.14
C THR A 109 -10.96 6.07 14.81
N LEU A 110 -9.67 5.75 14.62
CA LEU A 110 -8.99 5.80 13.33
C LEU A 110 -9.11 4.44 12.65
N GLY A 111 -9.53 4.44 11.38
CA GLY A 111 -9.59 3.24 10.54
C GLY A 111 -8.66 3.30 9.34
N PHE A 112 -8.20 2.15 8.90
CA PHE A 112 -7.49 1.92 7.64
C PHE A 112 -7.45 0.43 7.29
N ASP A 113 -7.13 0.08 6.05
CA ASP A 113 -6.83 -1.31 5.69
C ASP A 113 -5.43 -1.68 6.19
N GLY A 114 -5.35 -2.55 7.21
CA GLY A 114 -4.08 -2.98 7.82
C GLY A 114 -3.20 -3.83 6.90
N ARG A 115 -3.70 -4.28 5.75
CA ARG A 115 -2.90 -5.03 4.78
C ARG A 115 -1.94 -4.15 3.98
N VAL A 116 -2.23 -2.84 3.91
CA VAL A 116 -1.48 -1.86 3.11
C VAL A 116 -0.80 -0.78 3.95
N VAL A 117 -0.69 -0.99 5.27
CA VAL A 117 0.01 -0.10 6.20
C VAL A 117 1.13 -0.87 6.88
N ALA A 118 2.36 -0.39 6.76
CA ALA A 118 3.52 -1.00 7.40
C ALA A 118 3.42 -0.92 8.93
N MET A 119 4.01 -1.91 9.62
CA MET A 119 3.96 -1.93 11.09
C MET A 119 4.54 -0.67 11.72
N GLY A 120 5.64 -0.13 11.19
CA GLY A 120 6.26 1.10 11.70
C GLY A 120 5.33 2.30 11.58
N GLU A 121 4.63 2.44 10.46
CA GLU A 121 3.63 3.48 10.25
C GLU A 121 2.43 3.30 11.19
N GLY A 122 1.93 2.06 11.29
CA GLY A 122 0.85 1.74 12.24
C GLY A 122 1.20 2.08 13.68
N GLN A 123 2.44 1.83 14.11
CA GLN A 123 2.92 2.19 15.44
C GLN A 123 3.01 3.71 15.64
N ALA A 124 3.50 4.45 14.64
CA ALA A 124 3.51 5.92 14.67
C ALA A 124 2.10 6.50 14.79
N LEU A 125 1.13 5.93 14.07
CA LEU A 125 -0.28 6.32 14.21
C LEU A 125 -0.83 6.03 15.61
N VAL A 126 -0.51 4.87 16.20
CA VAL A 126 -0.89 4.55 17.61
C VAL A 126 -0.35 5.62 18.55
N GLU A 127 0.93 5.97 18.43
CA GLU A 127 1.57 6.99 19.27
C GLU A 127 0.93 8.38 19.08
N ALA A 128 0.65 8.74 17.81
CA ALA A 128 0.05 10.04 17.47
C ALA A 128 -1.35 10.23 18.07
N VAL A 129 -2.18 9.18 18.09
CA VAL A 129 -3.56 9.28 18.59
C VAL A 129 -3.71 8.94 20.08
N ALA A 130 -2.67 8.39 20.73
CA ALA A 130 -2.68 8.01 22.15
C ALA A 130 -3.09 9.15 23.11
N PRO A 131 -2.67 10.42 22.92
CA PRO A 131 -3.10 11.52 23.78
C PRO A 131 -4.60 11.79 23.79
N LYS A 132 -5.32 11.32 22.78
CA LYS A 132 -6.79 11.41 22.65
C LYS A 132 -7.49 10.14 23.14
N HIS A 133 -6.77 9.17 23.69
CA HIS A 133 -7.29 7.85 24.06
C HIS A 133 -8.05 7.17 22.88
N ALA A 134 -7.70 7.54 21.64
CA ALA A 134 -8.35 7.05 20.46
C ALA A 134 -7.92 5.60 20.15
N LYS A 135 -8.79 4.88 19.44
CA LYS A 135 -8.58 3.50 19.04
C LYS A 135 -8.18 3.44 17.59
N ILE A 136 -7.43 2.38 17.22
CA ILE A 136 -7.16 2.05 15.84
C ILE A 136 -7.88 0.76 15.49
N ASN A 137 -8.57 0.76 14.33
CA ASN A 137 -9.15 -0.42 13.73
C ASN A 137 -8.61 -0.57 12.29
N TYR A 138 -7.86 -1.64 12.07
CA TYR A 138 -7.20 -1.97 10.80
C TYR A 138 -7.73 -3.27 10.18
N SER A 139 -8.89 -3.74 10.62
CA SER A 139 -9.44 -5.04 10.21
C SER A 139 -10.34 -4.99 8.97
N GLU A 140 -10.75 -3.79 8.53
CA GLU A 140 -11.70 -3.62 7.44
C GLU A 140 -11.18 -2.64 6.38
N ASP A 141 -11.26 -3.05 5.11
CA ASP A 141 -11.12 -2.16 3.96
C ASP A 141 -12.49 -1.59 3.59
N LEU A 142 -12.80 -0.37 4.06
CA LEU A 142 -14.07 0.28 3.74
C LEU A 142 -14.16 0.70 2.27
N ILE A 143 -13.03 0.86 1.58
CA ILE A 143 -13.04 1.18 0.15
C ILE A 143 -13.58 0.01 -0.66
N ASP A 144 -13.25 -1.23 -0.29
CA ASP A 144 -13.75 -2.44 -0.94
C ASP A 144 -15.28 -2.52 -0.90
N LEU A 145 -15.91 -2.02 0.16
CA LEU A 145 -17.36 -2.03 0.33
C LEU A 145 -18.10 -1.01 -0.55
N ILE A 146 -17.41 0.00 -1.08
CA ILE A 146 -18.01 1.04 -1.94
C ILE A 146 -17.48 1.01 -3.37
N TRP A 147 -16.46 0.23 -3.67
CA TRP A 147 -15.88 0.10 -5.00
C TRP A 147 -16.42 -1.15 -5.70
N GLU A 148 -17.68 -1.07 -6.17
CA GLU A 148 -18.40 -2.22 -6.77
C GLU A 148 -17.68 -2.89 -7.94
N ASP A 149 -16.95 -2.12 -8.76
CA ASP A 149 -16.20 -2.57 -9.92
C ASP A 149 -14.69 -2.61 -9.66
N ARG A 150 -14.27 -2.84 -8.40
CA ARG A 150 -12.86 -2.94 -8.04
C ARG A 150 -12.19 -4.05 -8.85
N PRO A 151 -11.09 -3.75 -9.56
CA PRO A 151 -10.34 -4.77 -10.28
C PRO A 151 -9.92 -5.91 -9.35
N ALA A 152 -10.06 -7.15 -9.82
CA ALA A 152 -9.52 -8.29 -9.08
C ALA A 152 -7.99 -8.24 -9.01
N LEU A 153 -7.40 -9.00 -8.09
CA LEU A 153 -5.95 -9.23 -8.10
C LEU A 153 -5.56 -9.86 -9.45
N SER A 154 -4.41 -9.45 -9.98
CA SER A 154 -3.91 -9.97 -11.24
C SER A 154 -3.67 -11.47 -11.18
N GLU A 155 -4.17 -12.19 -12.20
CA GLU A 155 -3.94 -13.61 -12.41
C GLU A 155 -3.06 -13.86 -13.65
N LYS A 156 -2.40 -12.80 -14.15
CA LYS A 156 -1.52 -12.91 -15.31
C LYS A 156 -0.40 -13.92 -15.04
N PRO A 157 -0.04 -14.76 -16.03
CA PRO A 157 0.90 -15.84 -15.80
C PRO A 157 2.31 -15.35 -15.45
N ALA A 158 2.95 -16.10 -14.55
CA ALA A 158 4.37 -15.96 -14.29
C ALA A 158 5.18 -16.63 -15.43
N PHE A 159 6.35 -16.08 -15.73
CA PHE A 159 7.28 -16.69 -16.70
C PHE A 159 8.72 -16.63 -16.18
N ALA A 160 9.51 -17.63 -16.56
CA ALA A 160 10.94 -17.67 -16.24
C ALA A 160 11.73 -16.79 -17.23
N LEU A 161 12.58 -15.93 -16.70
CA LEU A 161 13.54 -15.17 -17.50
C LEU A 161 14.86 -15.91 -17.54
N GLY A 162 15.34 -16.24 -18.76
CA GLY A 162 16.55 -17.03 -18.97
C GLY A 162 17.83 -16.39 -18.40
N GLU A 163 18.83 -17.23 -18.11
CA GLU A 163 20.10 -16.76 -17.55
C GLU A 163 20.88 -15.84 -18.51
N GLU A 164 20.64 -15.94 -19.81
CA GLU A 164 21.20 -15.05 -20.81
C GLU A 164 20.79 -13.57 -20.61
N TYR A 165 19.67 -13.33 -19.92
CA TYR A 165 19.18 -11.99 -19.56
C TYR A 165 19.47 -11.64 -18.10
N THR A 166 19.39 -12.63 -17.20
CA THR A 166 19.53 -12.40 -15.75
C THR A 166 20.98 -12.46 -15.28
N GLY A 167 21.86 -13.06 -16.08
CA GLY A 167 23.30 -13.16 -15.82
C GLY A 167 23.70 -14.15 -14.71
N GLU A 168 22.74 -14.69 -13.94
CA GLU A 168 23.02 -15.59 -12.82
C GLU A 168 21.84 -16.51 -12.55
N SER A 169 22.14 -17.79 -12.25
CA SER A 169 21.10 -18.75 -11.89
C SER A 169 20.48 -18.50 -10.50
N THR A 170 19.25 -18.91 -10.31
CA THR A 170 18.59 -18.91 -9.00
C THR A 170 19.40 -19.69 -7.94
N ALA A 171 20.00 -20.82 -8.32
CA ALA A 171 20.81 -21.61 -7.40
C ALA A 171 22.05 -20.85 -6.91
N SER A 172 22.73 -20.11 -7.80
CA SER A 172 23.90 -19.29 -7.46
C SER A 172 23.48 -18.14 -6.52
N LYS A 173 22.38 -17.44 -6.82
CA LYS A 173 21.84 -16.36 -5.96
C LYS A 173 21.49 -16.87 -4.58
N LEU A 174 20.82 -18.00 -4.48
CA LEU A 174 20.47 -18.63 -3.19
C LEU A 174 21.70 -19.01 -2.39
N ALA A 175 22.76 -19.50 -3.04
CA ALA A 175 24.03 -19.80 -2.35
C ALA A 175 24.61 -18.53 -1.72
N ARG A 176 24.67 -17.42 -2.45
CA ARG A 176 25.17 -16.12 -1.92
C ARG A 176 24.29 -15.58 -0.77
N ILE A 177 22.98 -15.67 -0.92
CA ILE A 177 22.03 -15.24 0.13
C ILE A 177 22.28 -16.06 1.40
N ARG A 178 22.42 -17.39 1.30
CA ARG A 178 22.68 -18.26 2.44
C ARG A 178 24.02 -18.00 3.12
N GLU A 179 25.07 -17.65 2.36
CA GLU A 179 26.33 -17.21 2.97
C GLU A 179 26.15 -15.91 3.77
N ALA A 180 25.47 -14.92 3.21
CA ALA A 180 25.13 -13.69 3.94
C ALA A 180 24.27 -13.96 5.19
N MET A 181 23.28 -14.86 5.09
CA MET A 181 22.50 -15.30 6.25
C MET A 181 23.38 -15.88 7.36
N LYS A 182 24.38 -16.72 7.03
CA LYS A 182 25.33 -17.27 8.01
C LYS A 182 26.16 -16.17 8.67
N GLU A 183 26.69 -15.23 7.90
CA GLU A 183 27.46 -14.10 8.42
C GLU A 183 26.68 -13.25 9.41
N HIS A 184 25.35 -13.11 9.19
CA HIS A 184 24.44 -12.38 10.08
C HIS A 184 23.78 -13.25 11.16
N GLY A 185 24.11 -14.54 11.24
CA GLY A 185 23.50 -15.47 12.20
C GLY A 185 22.00 -15.73 11.95
N ALA A 186 21.52 -15.49 10.73
CA ALA A 186 20.13 -15.71 10.34
C ALA A 186 19.92 -17.13 9.84
N THR A 187 18.86 -17.79 10.29
CA THR A 187 18.46 -19.14 9.84
C THR A 187 17.26 -19.10 8.89
N VAL A 188 16.52 -18.00 8.88
CA VAL A 188 15.37 -17.74 8.01
C VAL A 188 15.49 -16.33 7.48
N HIS A 189 15.23 -16.15 6.19
CA HIS A 189 15.15 -14.86 5.53
C HIS A 189 13.80 -14.76 4.80
N VAL A 190 13.04 -13.70 5.09
CA VAL A 190 11.76 -13.41 4.44
C VAL A 190 11.97 -12.30 3.44
N ILE A 191 11.53 -12.49 2.20
CA ILE A 191 11.54 -11.48 1.15
C ILE A 191 10.10 -11.08 0.86
N ALA A 192 9.80 -9.80 1.07
CA ALA A 192 8.51 -9.19 0.79
C ALA A 192 8.56 -8.23 -0.41
N ALA A 193 9.72 -7.64 -0.70
CA ALA A 193 9.88 -6.76 -1.85
C ALA A 193 9.78 -7.56 -3.16
N LEU A 194 8.90 -7.12 -4.05
CA LEU A 194 8.61 -7.82 -5.32
C LEU A 194 9.83 -7.92 -6.22
N ASP A 195 10.65 -6.86 -6.27
CA ASP A 195 11.89 -6.83 -7.04
C ASP A 195 12.85 -7.92 -6.58
N ASP A 196 13.02 -8.06 -5.26
CA ASP A 196 13.91 -9.03 -4.66
C ASP A 196 13.43 -10.46 -4.87
N VAL A 197 12.12 -10.72 -4.79
CA VAL A 197 11.55 -12.02 -5.12
C VAL A 197 11.82 -12.35 -6.59
N CYS A 198 11.50 -11.41 -7.50
CA CYS A 198 11.68 -11.59 -8.94
C CYS A 198 13.17 -11.73 -9.30
N TRP A 199 14.06 -10.98 -8.65
CA TRP A 199 15.50 -11.12 -8.84
C TRP A 199 15.99 -12.48 -8.36
N THR A 200 15.60 -12.89 -7.16
CA THR A 200 16.06 -14.16 -6.56
C THR A 200 15.63 -15.37 -7.37
N THR A 201 14.38 -15.38 -7.83
CA THR A 201 13.77 -16.53 -8.52
C THR A 201 14.01 -16.56 -10.03
N ASN A 202 14.46 -15.47 -10.63
CA ASN A 202 14.43 -15.23 -12.08
C ASN A 202 13.03 -15.30 -12.70
N LEU A 203 11.98 -15.22 -11.89
CA LEU A 203 10.61 -15.13 -12.38
C LEU A 203 10.22 -13.69 -12.68
N ARG A 204 9.32 -13.53 -13.63
CA ARG A 204 8.71 -12.24 -14.00
C ARG A 204 7.21 -12.43 -14.15
N GLY A 205 6.47 -11.34 -14.14
CA GLY A 205 5.04 -11.29 -14.41
C GLY A 205 4.62 -9.91 -14.88
N ASP A 206 3.32 -9.67 -14.87
CA ASP A 206 2.72 -8.41 -15.33
C ASP A 206 1.59 -7.99 -14.37
N ASP A 207 1.88 -8.04 -13.06
CA ASP A 207 0.92 -7.68 -12.02
C ASP A 207 0.84 -6.18 -11.78
N ILE A 208 1.91 -5.46 -12.12
CA ILE A 208 2.01 -4.01 -12.02
C ILE A 208 2.29 -3.45 -13.41
N GLU A 209 1.50 -2.48 -13.83
CA GLU A 209 1.64 -1.85 -15.14
C GLU A 209 3.04 -1.25 -15.31
N TYR A 210 3.71 -1.55 -16.44
CA TYR A 210 5.08 -1.17 -16.80
C TYR A 210 6.20 -1.82 -15.97
N PHE A 211 5.91 -2.66 -15.00
CA PHE A 211 6.89 -3.35 -14.18
C PHE A 211 6.70 -4.87 -14.28
N PRO A 212 7.71 -5.64 -14.72
CA PRO A 212 7.57 -7.08 -14.89
C PRO A 212 7.68 -7.83 -13.55
N LEU A 213 6.85 -7.45 -12.59
CA LEU A 213 6.87 -7.98 -11.22
C LEU A 213 5.70 -8.93 -10.96
N LEU A 214 5.88 -9.79 -9.95
CA LEU A 214 4.91 -10.76 -9.47
C LEU A 214 4.53 -10.47 -8.03
N LEU A 215 3.24 -10.37 -7.73
CA LEU A 215 2.72 -10.35 -6.36
C LEU A 215 3.02 -11.69 -5.69
N SER A 216 4.03 -11.72 -4.85
CA SER A 216 4.52 -12.95 -4.22
C SER A 216 5.43 -12.65 -3.04
N TYR A 217 5.64 -13.64 -2.18
CA TYR A 217 6.59 -13.61 -1.08
C TYR A 217 7.53 -14.78 -1.18
N ALA A 218 8.73 -14.67 -0.63
CA ALA A 218 9.64 -15.79 -0.51
C ALA A 218 10.16 -15.95 0.92
N VAL A 219 10.31 -17.20 1.33
CA VAL A 219 10.97 -17.56 2.60
C VAL A 219 12.11 -18.49 2.29
N ILE A 220 13.32 -18.05 2.62
CA ILE A 220 14.57 -18.80 2.39
C ILE A 220 15.07 -19.33 3.73
N THR A 221 15.35 -20.62 3.76
CA THR A 221 16.08 -21.28 4.85
C THR A 221 17.44 -21.76 4.36
N MET A 222 18.24 -22.35 5.25
CA MET A 222 19.54 -22.88 4.86
C MET A 222 19.46 -24.01 3.83
N ASP A 223 18.34 -24.74 3.80
CA ASP A 223 18.17 -25.94 2.98
C ASP A 223 17.07 -25.80 1.92
N ASP A 224 16.12 -24.87 2.10
CA ASP A 224 14.93 -24.76 1.25
C ASP A 224 14.63 -23.31 0.88
N MET A 225 13.78 -23.11 -0.12
CA MET A 225 13.15 -21.84 -0.46
C MET A 225 11.69 -22.10 -0.80
N LYS A 226 10.78 -21.37 -0.15
CA LYS A 226 9.36 -21.42 -0.44
C LYS A 226 8.93 -20.12 -1.10
N LEU A 227 8.28 -20.23 -2.27
CA LEU A 227 7.64 -19.14 -2.96
C LEU A 227 6.12 -19.19 -2.67
N TYR A 228 5.57 -18.10 -2.16
CA TYR A 228 4.14 -17.92 -1.96
C TYR A 228 3.60 -17.03 -3.07
N ILE A 229 2.86 -17.63 -3.99
CA ILE A 229 2.30 -17.01 -5.18
C ILE A 229 0.91 -17.59 -5.43
N ASP A 230 0.05 -16.85 -6.11
CA ASP A 230 -1.23 -17.37 -6.56
C ASP A 230 -1.02 -18.49 -7.59
N GLU A 231 -1.52 -19.68 -7.29
CA GLU A 231 -1.35 -20.86 -8.14
C GLU A 231 -1.90 -20.67 -9.57
N ARG A 232 -2.89 -19.81 -9.76
CA ARG A 232 -3.47 -19.47 -11.06
C ARG A 232 -2.47 -18.79 -12.01
N LYS A 233 -1.37 -18.28 -11.50
CA LYS A 233 -0.28 -17.69 -12.28
C LYS A 233 0.74 -18.72 -12.78
N LEU A 234 0.69 -19.92 -12.25
CA LEU A 234 1.60 -20.99 -12.64
C LEU A 234 1.05 -21.71 -13.86
N THR A 235 1.84 -21.74 -14.94
CA THR A 235 1.53 -22.49 -16.17
C THR A 235 2.46 -23.70 -16.27
N ASP A 236 1.99 -24.77 -16.91
CA ASP A 236 2.79 -25.97 -17.19
C ASP A 236 3.99 -25.67 -18.09
#